data_f7e41852349aa01880507f7b9d78c659
#
_entry.id   f7e41852349aa01880507f7b9d78c659
#
_cell.length_a   1.000
_cell.length_b   1.000
_cell.length_c   1.000
_cell.angle_alpha   90.00
_cell.angle_beta   90.00
_cell.angle_gamma   90.00
#
_symmetry.space_group_name_H-M   'P 1'
#
loop_
_entity.id
_entity.type
_entity.pdbx_description
1 polymer ?
#
loop_
_entity_poly.entity_id
_entity_poly.type
_entity_poly.pdbx_seq_one_letter_code
_entity_poly.pdbx_strand_id
1 'polypeptide(L)'
;MLEKKKDVRKTFISLVAVALFLALVLVLDQVIKPSNKMYMLLTVLQKGSVYALAAVSMNLRNGFTGLFSLGHAGFMVIGAYTYAIFSIPAASRDTVYQYYDAAIRISFPEVLGNALGGFGTVLGVILCVLLAGLVASLFAYLIGLPVLRLKSDYLAIATLGFAEIIRSILQWGKLGPVTNGSNMLKSFTRISNFKVGTFSLSTFVPVLIAVVSIGLIVMLVNSTYGRAFKAIRDDEVAAEAMGIDLAKHKMISFVVSSFFAGVSGATMAMVLSIAQANNYKVAMTYEILLMVVLGGIGSISGSVIGSLLFVATSEWWLRGLDSGKFLGIEAPGVFRNGFRLVVFSIVIMVVVLFFRKGIMGDRELPQVIDGWRKKLRAKKAAKQEVTSE
;
A
#
# COMPACT_ATOMS: atom_id res chain seq x y z
N MET A 1 -27.16 24.33 -9.93
CA MET A 1 -27.94 23.11 -9.59
C MET A 1 -27.56 21.91 -10.47
N LEU A 2 -27.32 22.09 -11.77
CA LEU A 2 -26.92 21.03 -12.72
C LEU A 2 -25.51 20.45 -12.49
N GLU A 3 -24.54 21.25 -12.05
CA GLU A 3 -23.18 20.77 -11.70
C GLU A 3 -23.20 19.86 -10.47
N LYS A 4 -23.96 20.21 -9.43
CA LYS A 4 -24.08 19.41 -8.21
C LYS A 4 -24.74 18.04 -8.49
N LYS A 5 -25.71 17.96 -9.43
CA LYS A 5 -26.29 16.69 -9.88
C LYS A 5 -25.30 15.84 -10.68
N LYS A 6 -24.40 16.46 -11.45
CA LYS A 6 -23.38 15.76 -12.27
C LYS A 6 -22.29 15.12 -11.39
N ASP A 7 -21.92 15.80 -10.30
CA ASP A 7 -20.95 15.27 -9.32
C ASP A 7 -21.51 14.11 -8.50
N VAL A 8 -22.75 14.20 -8.05
CA VAL A 8 -23.43 13.11 -7.33
C VAL A 8 -23.52 11.85 -8.20
N ARG A 9 -23.85 11.99 -9.50
CA ARG A 9 -23.92 10.87 -10.43
C ARG A 9 -22.55 10.23 -10.68
N LYS A 10 -21.49 11.01 -10.77
CA LYS A 10 -20.11 10.49 -10.91
C LYS A 10 -19.67 9.72 -9.65
N THR A 11 -19.95 10.25 -8.45
CA THR A 11 -19.66 9.60 -7.18
C THR A 11 -20.43 8.28 -7.04
N PHE A 12 -21.72 8.27 -7.42
CA PHE A 12 -22.52 7.05 -7.40
C PHE A 12 -21.98 5.98 -8.36
N ILE A 13 -21.60 6.36 -9.58
CA ILE A 13 -21.00 5.42 -10.55
C ILE A 13 -19.67 4.85 -10.01
N SER A 14 -18.84 5.66 -9.37
CA SER A 14 -17.59 5.18 -8.78
C SER A 14 -17.82 4.22 -7.61
N LEU A 15 -18.80 4.47 -6.75
CA LEU A 15 -19.20 3.57 -5.67
C LEU A 15 -19.73 2.23 -6.20
N VAL A 16 -20.56 2.26 -7.22
CA VAL A 16 -21.07 1.03 -7.86
C VAL A 16 -19.92 0.24 -8.50
N ALA A 17 -18.98 0.91 -9.17
CA ALA A 17 -17.81 0.25 -9.76
C ALA A 17 -16.93 -0.43 -8.69
N VAL A 18 -16.71 0.23 -7.56
CA VAL A 18 -15.97 -0.33 -6.42
C VAL A 18 -16.71 -1.52 -5.82
N ALA A 19 -18.03 -1.42 -5.64
CA ALA A 19 -18.84 -2.52 -5.12
C ALA A 19 -18.83 -3.75 -6.06
N LEU A 20 -18.92 -3.52 -7.37
CA LEU A 20 -18.81 -4.59 -8.38
C LEU A 20 -17.41 -5.23 -8.38
N PHE A 21 -16.35 -4.43 -8.22
CA PHE A 21 -14.99 -4.93 -8.10
C PHE A 21 -14.83 -5.81 -6.85
N LEU A 22 -15.34 -5.38 -5.69
CA LEU A 22 -15.29 -6.16 -4.45
C LEU A 22 -16.12 -7.46 -4.57
N ALA A 23 -17.28 -7.41 -5.22
CA ALA A 23 -18.10 -8.60 -5.50
C ALA A 23 -17.35 -9.57 -6.43
N LEU A 24 -16.68 -9.07 -7.46
CA LEU A 24 -15.84 -9.89 -8.35
C LEU A 24 -14.72 -10.57 -7.58
N VAL A 25 -14.02 -9.86 -6.69
CA VAL A 25 -12.96 -10.45 -5.85
C VAL A 25 -13.52 -11.55 -4.95
N LEU A 26 -14.70 -11.37 -4.36
CA LEU A 26 -15.37 -12.40 -3.58
C LEU A 26 -15.66 -13.66 -4.41
N VAL A 27 -16.19 -13.49 -5.62
CA VAL A 27 -16.46 -14.62 -6.53
C VAL A 27 -15.17 -15.34 -6.91
N LEU A 28 -14.12 -14.59 -7.24
CA LEU A 28 -12.82 -15.19 -7.59
C LEU A 28 -12.22 -15.99 -6.42
N ASP A 29 -12.33 -15.49 -5.18
CA ASP A 29 -11.81 -16.17 -3.97
C ASP A 29 -12.55 -17.50 -3.70
N GLN A 30 -13.78 -17.69 -4.20
CA GLN A 30 -14.55 -18.93 -4.09
C GLN A 30 -14.30 -19.90 -5.25
N VAL A 31 -14.17 -19.38 -6.47
CA VAL A 31 -14.06 -20.21 -7.70
C VAL A 31 -12.64 -20.75 -7.86
N ILE A 32 -11.62 -19.97 -7.50
CA ILE A 32 -10.21 -20.35 -7.71
C ILE A 32 -9.71 -21.14 -6.51
N LYS A 33 -9.60 -22.46 -6.66
CA LYS A 33 -9.02 -23.36 -5.65
C LYS A 33 -7.49 -23.31 -5.65
N PRO A 34 -6.81 -23.62 -4.50
CA PRO A 34 -5.34 -23.59 -4.39
C PRO A 34 -4.59 -24.49 -5.40
N SER A 35 -5.23 -25.53 -5.92
CA SER A 35 -4.65 -26.43 -6.92
C SER A 35 -4.67 -25.87 -8.35
N ASN A 36 -5.33 -24.75 -8.60
CA ASN A 36 -5.45 -24.16 -9.93
C ASN A 36 -4.24 -23.23 -10.22
N LYS A 37 -3.71 -23.28 -11.46
CA LYS A 37 -2.67 -22.33 -11.92
C LYS A 37 -3.08 -20.85 -11.76
N MET A 38 -4.37 -20.57 -11.81
CA MET A 38 -4.93 -19.24 -11.60
C MET A 38 -4.87 -18.76 -10.13
N TYR A 39 -4.52 -19.62 -9.16
CA TYR A 39 -4.35 -19.21 -7.75
C TYR A 39 -3.31 -18.10 -7.58
N MET A 40 -2.37 -18.00 -8.52
CA MET A 40 -1.39 -16.93 -8.56
C MET A 40 -2.04 -15.55 -8.74
N LEU A 41 -3.17 -15.45 -9.44
CA LEU A 41 -3.93 -14.22 -9.57
C LEU A 41 -4.41 -13.71 -8.20
N LEU A 42 -4.88 -14.60 -7.33
CA LEU A 42 -5.29 -14.24 -5.96
C LEU A 42 -4.09 -13.72 -5.14
N THR A 43 -2.93 -14.35 -5.27
CA THR A 43 -1.69 -13.89 -4.62
C THR A 43 -1.27 -12.50 -5.12
N VAL A 44 -1.39 -12.26 -6.43
CA VAL A 44 -1.12 -10.93 -7.02
C VAL A 44 -2.12 -9.89 -6.50
N LEU A 45 -3.40 -10.23 -6.39
CA LEU A 45 -4.42 -9.33 -5.84
C LEU A 45 -4.19 -9.03 -4.35
N GLN A 46 -3.84 -10.04 -3.55
CA GLN A 46 -3.53 -9.87 -2.13
C GLN A 46 -2.32 -8.95 -1.93
N LYS A 47 -1.16 -9.31 -2.48
CA LYS A 47 0.06 -8.50 -2.38
C LYS A 47 -0.09 -7.16 -3.09
N GLY A 48 -0.68 -7.15 -4.28
CA GLY A 48 -0.89 -5.96 -5.08
C GLY A 48 -1.77 -4.92 -4.39
N SER A 49 -2.81 -5.33 -3.66
CA SER A 49 -3.65 -4.41 -2.89
C SER A 49 -2.88 -3.75 -1.73
N VAL A 50 -2.02 -4.52 -1.04
CA VAL A 50 -1.18 -3.99 0.05
C VAL A 50 -0.15 -3.00 -0.49
N TYR A 51 0.53 -3.35 -1.58
CA TYR A 51 1.48 -2.44 -2.23
C TYR A 51 0.78 -1.23 -2.86
N ALA A 52 -0.45 -1.37 -3.34
CA ALA A 52 -1.25 -0.25 -3.82
C ALA A 52 -1.53 0.75 -2.71
N LEU A 53 -1.91 0.27 -1.52
CA LEU A 53 -2.10 1.14 -0.36
C LEU A 53 -0.78 1.80 0.05
N ALA A 54 0.33 1.06 0.10
CA ALA A 54 1.65 1.60 0.41
C ALA A 54 2.08 2.67 -0.62
N ALA A 55 1.90 2.40 -1.92
CA ALA A 55 2.23 3.34 -2.98
C ALA A 55 1.37 4.61 -2.93
N VAL A 56 0.06 4.48 -2.74
CA VAL A 56 -0.85 5.63 -2.65
C VAL A 56 -0.56 6.46 -1.40
N SER A 57 -0.27 5.83 -0.26
CA SER A 57 0.09 6.55 0.97
C SER A 57 1.45 7.26 0.83
N MET A 58 2.42 6.68 0.16
CA MET A 58 3.69 7.33 -0.17
C MET A 58 3.48 8.48 -1.16
N ASN A 59 2.64 8.31 -2.17
CA ASN A 59 2.33 9.32 -3.17
C ASN A 59 1.60 10.53 -2.56
N LEU A 60 0.80 10.33 -1.50
CA LEU A 60 0.18 11.45 -0.76
C LEU A 60 1.23 12.45 -0.27
N ARG A 61 2.34 11.97 0.27
CA ARG A 61 3.43 12.80 0.80
C ARG A 61 4.38 13.26 -0.30
N ASN A 62 4.90 12.33 -1.10
CA ASN A 62 5.93 12.64 -2.10
C ASN A 62 5.32 13.31 -3.35
N GLY A 63 4.14 12.87 -3.80
CA GLY A 63 3.53 13.33 -5.04
C GLY A 63 2.59 14.52 -4.89
N PHE A 64 1.72 14.50 -3.87
CA PHE A 64 0.73 15.58 -3.69
C PHE A 64 1.23 16.74 -2.86
N THR A 65 2.16 16.51 -1.91
CA THR A 65 2.70 17.57 -1.04
C THR A 65 4.12 17.99 -1.44
N GLY A 66 4.81 17.19 -2.26
CA GLY A 66 6.19 17.47 -2.67
C GLY A 66 7.24 17.16 -1.61
N LEU A 67 6.88 16.50 -0.51
CA LEU A 67 7.79 16.11 0.57
C LEU A 67 8.51 14.82 0.23
N PHE A 68 9.67 14.90 -0.36
CA PHE A 68 10.44 13.71 -0.74
C PHE A 68 11.01 13.01 0.50
N SER A 69 10.44 11.85 0.85
CA SER A 69 10.83 11.08 2.02
C SER A 69 11.01 9.60 1.68
N LEU A 70 12.08 9.02 2.19
CA LEU A 70 12.47 7.61 1.97
C LEU A 70 12.26 6.71 3.20
N GLY A 71 11.57 7.20 4.23
CA GLY A 71 11.32 6.47 5.48
C GLY A 71 10.09 5.56 5.49
N HIS A 72 9.47 5.25 4.34
CA HIS A 72 8.17 4.61 4.27
C HIS A 72 8.14 3.21 4.89
N ALA A 73 9.15 2.37 4.61
CA ALA A 73 9.27 1.02 5.17
C ALA A 73 9.40 1.04 6.71
N GLY A 74 9.99 2.10 7.29
CA GLY A 74 10.08 2.27 8.73
C GLY A 74 8.71 2.43 9.41
N PHE A 75 7.77 3.13 8.78
CA PHE A 75 6.39 3.22 9.31
C PHE A 75 5.60 1.94 9.06
N MET A 76 5.85 1.25 7.94
CA MET A 76 5.24 -0.05 7.67
C MET A 76 5.69 -1.11 8.68
N VAL A 77 6.97 -1.15 9.07
CA VAL A 77 7.44 -2.13 10.05
C VAL A 77 6.83 -1.88 11.44
N ILE A 78 6.67 -0.62 11.86
CA ILE A 78 5.94 -0.28 13.09
C ILE A 78 4.53 -0.86 13.05
N GLY A 79 3.81 -0.65 11.95
CA GLY A 79 2.46 -1.18 11.78
C GLY A 79 2.41 -2.70 11.81
N ALA A 80 3.34 -3.38 11.12
CA ALA A 80 3.43 -4.83 11.08
C ALA A 80 3.68 -5.44 12.47
N TYR A 81 4.61 -4.87 13.23
CA TYR A 81 4.90 -5.32 14.60
C TYR A 81 3.75 -5.04 15.56
N THR A 82 3.16 -3.84 15.50
CA THR A 82 2.00 -3.50 16.33
C THR A 82 0.85 -4.48 16.08
N TYR A 83 0.52 -4.75 14.81
CA TYR A 83 -0.49 -5.73 14.48
C TYR A 83 -0.14 -7.13 15.03
N ALA A 84 1.08 -7.61 14.78
CA ALA A 84 1.51 -8.94 15.20
C ALA A 84 1.44 -9.09 16.74
N ILE A 85 2.00 -8.15 17.48
CA ILE A 85 2.07 -8.17 18.96
C ILE A 85 0.67 -8.26 19.58
N PHE A 86 -0.29 -7.46 19.09
CA PHE A 86 -1.64 -7.41 19.65
C PHE A 86 -2.61 -8.43 19.03
N SER A 87 -2.15 -9.25 18.07
CA SER A 87 -2.97 -10.27 17.43
C SER A 87 -2.50 -11.72 17.68
N ILE A 88 -1.36 -11.93 18.39
CA ILE A 88 -0.91 -13.27 18.78
C ILE A 88 -1.80 -13.81 19.90
N PRO A 89 -2.46 -14.99 19.73
CA PRO A 89 -3.23 -15.64 20.79
C PRO A 89 -2.37 -16.00 22.00
N ALA A 90 -2.95 -15.96 23.20
CA ALA A 90 -2.26 -16.26 24.46
C ALA A 90 -1.59 -17.65 24.43
N ALA A 91 -2.29 -18.68 23.94
CA ALA A 91 -1.79 -20.04 23.84
C ALA A 91 -0.56 -20.23 22.92
N SER A 92 -0.35 -19.32 21.94
CA SER A 92 0.78 -19.43 20.99
C SER A 92 1.98 -18.59 21.39
N ARG A 93 1.90 -17.79 22.45
CA ARG A 93 2.95 -16.82 22.81
C ARG A 93 4.25 -17.49 23.24
N ASP A 94 4.18 -18.51 24.09
CA ASP A 94 5.37 -19.21 24.57
C ASP A 94 6.12 -19.89 23.42
N THR A 95 5.41 -20.32 22.37
CA THR A 95 6.03 -20.90 21.17
C THR A 95 6.61 -19.85 20.22
N VAL A 96 6.15 -18.59 20.28
CA VAL A 96 6.66 -17.48 19.47
C VAL A 96 7.84 -16.81 20.16
N TYR A 97 7.73 -16.55 21.48
CA TYR A 97 8.74 -15.90 22.29
C TYR A 97 9.64 -16.92 23.01
N GLN A 98 10.20 -17.90 22.26
CA GLN A 98 11.00 -18.99 22.80
C GLN A 98 12.23 -18.56 23.63
N TYR A 99 12.77 -17.36 23.31
CA TYR A 99 13.98 -16.82 23.94
C TYR A 99 13.73 -15.66 24.89
N TYR A 100 12.46 -15.21 25.00
CA TYR A 100 12.07 -14.04 25.79
C TYR A 100 10.70 -14.28 26.43
N ASP A 101 10.53 -13.79 27.66
CA ASP A 101 9.19 -13.75 28.25
C ASP A 101 8.36 -12.63 27.63
N ALA A 102 7.19 -12.95 27.08
CA ALA A 102 6.32 -11.96 26.46
C ALA A 102 5.80 -10.94 27.47
N ALA A 103 6.20 -9.67 27.31
CA ALA A 103 5.75 -8.58 28.17
C ALA A 103 4.28 -8.21 27.96
N ILE A 104 3.79 -8.28 26.72
CA ILE A 104 2.41 -7.95 26.37
C ILE A 104 1.64 -9.27 26.18
N ARG A 105 0.62 -9.51 26.99
CA ARG A 105 -0.18 -10.75 26.97
C ARG A 105 -1.62 -10.55 26.46
N ILE A 106 -1.96 -9.37 25.94
CA ILE A 106 -3.29 -9.04 25.45
C ILE A 106 -3.39 -9.34 23.95
N SER A 107 -4.41 -10.11 23.54
CA SER A 107 -4.76 -10.35 22.14
C SER A 107 -6.18 -9.80 21.88
N PHE A 108 -6.30 -8.72 21.13
CA PHE A 108 -7.62 -8.14 20.84
C PHE A 108 -8.56 -9.09 20.09
N PRO A 109 -8.10 -9.85 19.06
CA PRO A 109 -8.95 -10.82 18.37
C PRO A 109 -9.43 -11.96 19.27
N GLU A 110 -8.61 -12.38 20.26
CA GLU A 110 -8.99 -13.43 21.21
C GLU A 110 -9.94 -12.92 22.27
N VAL A 111 -9.64 -11.76 22.89
CA VAL A 111 -10.49 -11.16 23.95
C VAL A 111 -11.88 -10.84 23.41
N LEU A 112 -11.96 -10.18 22.25
CA LEU A 112 -13.24 -9.84 21.64
C LEU A 112 -13.93 -11.05 21.03
N GLY A 113 -13.15 -12.02 20.52
CA GLY A 113 -13.67 -13.29 20.00
C GLY A 113 -14.36 -14.10 21.09
N ASN A 114 -13.79 -14.16 22.30
CA ASN A 114 -14.40 -14.82 23.46
C ASN A 114 -15.68 -14.10 23.94
N ALA A 115 -15.75 -12.76 23.79
CA ALA A 115 -16.91 -11.99 24.21
C ALA A 115 -18.05 -12.00 23.18
N LEU A 116 -17.76 -11.91 21.89
CA LEU A 116 -18.72 -11.68 20.79
C LEU A 116 -18.68 -12.75 19.69
N GLY A 117 -17.97 -13.87 19.91
CA GLY A 117 -17.80 -14.93 18.91
C GLY A 117 -17.04 -14.47 17.66
N GLY A 118 -17.39 -15.01 16.51
CA GLY A 118 -16.71 -14.71 15.25
C GLY A 118 -16.73 -13.22 14.84
N PHE A 119 -17.78 -12.50 15.16
CA PHE A 119 -17.87 -11.05 14.94
C PHE A 119 -16.84 -10.29 15.79
N GLY A 120 -16.64 -10.71 17.06
CA GLY A 120 -15.65 -10.14 17.94
C GLY A 120 -14.21 -10.32 17.43
N THR A 121 -13.90 -11.46 16.83
CA THR A 121 -12.59 -11.70 16.20
C THR A 121 -12.32 -10.71 15.07
N VAL A 122 -13.30 -10.47 14.20
CA VAL A 122 -13.19 -9.50 13.10
C VAL A 122 -13.00 -8.08 13.65
N LEU A 123 -13.78 -7.71 14.65
CA LEU A 123 -13.66 -6.40 15.31
C LEU A 123 -12.28 -6.23 15.96
N GLY A 124 -11.76 -7.27 16.61
CA GLY A 124 -10.43 -7.27 17.20
C GLY A 124 -9.32 -7.07 16.16
N VAL A 125 -9.44 -7.66 14.98
CA VAL A 125 -8.49 -7.44 13.88
C VAL A 125 -8.58 -6.01 13.35
N ILE A 126 -9.77 -5.47 13.18
CA ILE A 126 -9.95 -4.07 12.75
C ILE A 126 -9.29 -3.12 13.77
N LEU A 127 -9.49 -3.36 15.07
CA LEU A 127 -8.82 -2.58 16.12
C LEU A 127 -7.29 -2.70 16.05
N CYS A 128 -6.74 -3.89 15.83
CA CYS A 128 -5.31 -4.08 15.65
C CYS A 128 -4.76 -3.30 14.45
N VAL A 129 -5.47 -3.31 13.32
CA VAL A 129 -5.07 -2.55 12.11
C VAL A 129 -5.15 -1.04 12.35
N LEU A 130 -6.20 -0.56 13.00
CA LEU A 130 -6.31 0.86 13.36
C LEU A 130 -5.23 1.29 14.35
N LEU A 131 -4.95 0.45 15.37
CA LEU A 131 -3.88 0.70 16.33
C LEU A 131 -2.51 0.73 15.63
N ALA A 132 -2.27 -0.15 14.67
CA ALA A 132 -1.06 -0.16 13.86
C ALA A 132 -0.85 1.17 13.11
N GLY A 133 -1.90 1.71 12.51
CA GLY A 133 -1.89 3.03 11.88
C GLY A 133 -1.65 4.16 12.89
N LEU A 134 -2.35 4.13 14.03
CA LEU A 134 -2.20 5.15 15.08
C LEU A 134 -0.79 5.17 15.68
N VAL A 135 -0.22 4.03 15.99
CA VAL A 135 1.16 3.94 16.50
C VAL A 135 2.16 4.45 15.46
N ALA A 136 2.01 4.05 14.19
CA ALA A 136 2.86 4.57 13.12
C ALA A 136 2.73 6.10 12.95
N SER A 137 1.53 6.65 13.08
CA SER A 137 1.28 8.10 13.01
C SER A 137 1.86 8.85 14.21
N LEU A 138 1.84 8.27 15.41
CA LEU A 138 2.47 8.84 16.59
C LEU A 138 3.99 8.96 16.42
N PHE A 139 4.63 7.89 15.97
CA PHE A 139 6.07 7.94 15.65
C PHE A 139 6.37 8.92 14.52
N ALA A 140 5.51 8.99 13.50
CA ALA A 140 5.65 9.96 12.43
C ALA A 140 5.54 11.40 12.95
N TYR A 141 4.63 11.69 13.86
CA TYR A 141 4.52 13.01 14.47
C TYR A 141 5.79 13.38 15.24
N LEU A 142 6.30 12.48 16.09
CA LEU A 142 7.52 12.71 16.88
C LEU A 142 8.74 12.93 15.98
N ILE A 143 8.92 12.13 14.94
CA ILE A 143 10.02 12.24 13.98
C ILE A 143 9.83 13.46 13.09
N GLY A 144 8.60 13.78 12.72
CA GLY A 144 8.26 14.91 11.87
C GLY A 144 8.62 16.27 12.47
N LEU A 145 8.53 16.43 13.80
CA LEU A 145 8.85 17.69 14.47
C LEU A 145 10.26 18.23 14.14
N PRO A 146 11.34 17.44 14.24
CA PRO A 146 12.67 17.87 13.83
C PRO A 146 12.90 17.78 12.32
N VAL A 147 12.37 16.74 11.66
CA VAL A 147 12.76 16.39 10.29
C VAL A 147 12.10 17.28 9.24
N LEU A 148 10.86 17.74 9.46
CA LEU A 148 10.18 18.65 8.51
C LEU A 148 10.72 20.08 8.48
N ARG A 149 11.66 20.41 9.39
CA ARG A 149 12.41 21.67 9.35
C ARG A 149 13.60 21.63 8.38
N LEU A 150 13.97 20.45 7.91
CA LEU A 150 15.06 20.27 6.96
C LEU A 150 14.61 20.59 5.53
N LYS A 151 15.57 21.02 4.70
CA LYS A 151 15.35 21.17 3.25
C LYS A 151 15.08 19.80 2.61
N SER A 152 14.42 19.78 1.45
CA SER A 152 13.89 18.59 0.78
C SER A 152 14.90 17.41 0.70
N ASP A 153 16.15 17.68 0.28
CA ASP A 153 17.16 16.63 0.11
C ASP A 153 17.61 16.02 1.44
N TYR A 154 17.80 16.87 2.45
CA TYR A 154 18.15 16.43 3.81
C TYR A 154 17.00 15.72 4.49
N LEU A 155 15.75 16.05 4.14
CA LEU A 155 14.54 15.34 4.59
C LEU A 155 14.55 13.89 4.15
N ALA A 156 14.93 13.61 2.89
CA ALA A 156 15.01 12.25 2.36
C ALA A 156 16.05 11.41 3.11
N ILE A 157 17.25 11.97 3.31
CA ILE A 157 18.35 11.27 4.01
C ILE A 157 17.98 11.04 5.48
N ALA A 158 17.44 12.05 6.17
CA ALA A 158 17.03 11.93 7.57
C ALA A 158 15.94 10.88 7.76
N THR A 159 14.91 10.87 6.91
CA THR A 159 13.81 9.89 7.01
C THR A 159 14.28 8.47 6.70
N LEU A 160 15.22 8.28 5.78
CA LEU A 160 15.87 7.00 5.53
C LEU A 160 16.65 6.54 6.76
N GLY A 161 17.45 7.41 7.38
CA GLY A 161 18.18 7.11 8.61
C GLY A 161 17.24 6.72 9.75
N PHE A 162 16.13 7.45 9.95
CA PHE A 162 15.13 7.09 10.95
C PHE A 162 14.47 5.73 10.69
N ALA A 163 14.20 5.39 9.42
CA ALA A 163 13.65 4.06 9.10
C ALA A 163 14.60 2.93 9.51
N GLU A 164 15.91 3.09 9.28
CA GLU A 164 16.91 2.12 9.71
C GLU A 164 17.09 2.09 11.23
N ILE A 165 17.01 3.23 11.91
CA ILE A 165 17.02 3.30 13.37
C ILE A 165 15.81 2.52 13.94
N ILE A 166 14.61 2.76 13.44
CA ILE A 166 13.39 2.05 13.85
C ILE A 166 13.58 0.55 13.65
N ARG A 167 14.05 0.13 12.47
CA ARG A 167 14.28 -1.27 12.15
C ARG A 167 15.30 -1.91 13.12
N SER A 168 16.38 -1.21 13.42
CA SER A 168 17.43 -1.69 14.35
C SER A 168 16.93 -1.77 15.80
N ILE A 169 16.12 -0.80 16.23
CA ILE A 169 15.49 -0.80 17.56
C ILE A 169 14.56 -2.01 17.72
N LEU A 170 13.74 -2.31 16.70
CA LEU A 170 12.85 -3.47 16.74
C LEU A 170 13.59 -4.81 16.79
N GLN A 171 14.83 -4.87 16.31
CA GLN A 171 15.69 -6.05 16.38
C GLN A 171 16.54 -6.13 17.67
N TRP A 172 16.51 -5.10 18.50
CA TRP A 172 17.35 -5.03 19.69
C TRP A 172 16.92 -6.05 20.74
N GLY A 173 17.85 -6.85 21.25
CA GLY A 173 17.60 -7.93 22.19
C GLY A 173 16.94 -7.50 23.50
N LYS A 174 17.19 -6.25 23.99
CA LYS A 174 16.51 -5.72 25.18
C LYS A 174 15.01 -5.46 24.97
N LEU A 175 14.57 -5.23 23.74
CA LEU A 175 13.16 -5.16 23.37
C LEU A 175 12.58 -6.55 23.03
N GLY A 176 13.36 -7.61 23.12
CA GLY A 176 12.97 -8.99 22.90
C GLY A 176 11.63 -9.40 23.53
N PRO A 177 11.36 -9.04 24.81
CA PRO A 177 10.06 -9.31 25.45
C PRO A 177 8.84 -8.70 24.73
N VAL A 178 9.05 -7.67 23.90
CA VAL A 178 7.98 -7.01 23.12
C VAL A 178 8.05 -7.42 21.65
N THR A 179 9.22 -7.35 21.02
CA THR A 179 9.40 -7.48 19.56
C THR A 179 9.93 -8.85 19.13
N ASN A 180 10.25 -9.74 20.05
CA ASN A 180 10.98 -11.00 19.81
C ASN A 180 12.40 -10.79 19.23
N GLY A 181 12.97 -9.57 19.37
CA GLY A 181 14.31 -9.24 18.90
C GLY A 181 14.48 -9.42 17.39
N SER A 182 15.53 -10.12 16.96
CA SER A 182 15.80 -10.42 15.55
C SER A 182 14.96 -11.58 14.99
N ASN A 183 14.20 -12.29 15.83
CA ASN A 183 13.36 -13.40 15.44
C ASN A 183 12.07 -12.90 14.78
N MET A 184 11.41 -13.80 14.02
CA MET A 184 10.14 -13.48 13.39
C MET A 184 8.96 -13.64 14.38
N LEU A 185 8.00 -12.74 14.33
CA LEU A 185 6.70 -12.92 14.93
C LEU A 185 5.81 -13.72 13.97
N LYS A 186 5.22 -14.77 14.45
CA LYS A 186 4.33 -15.69 13.72
C LYS A 186 3.13 -16.07 14.59
N SER A 187 2.22 -16.89 14.07
CA SER A 187 1.05 -17.41 14.82
C SER A 187 0.03 -16.36 15.24
N PHE A 188 0.07 -15.15 14.68
CA PHE A 188 -1.00 -14.16 14.82
C PHE A 188 -2.15 -14.43 13.85
N THR A 189 -3.27 -13.74 14.00
CA THR A 189 -4.44 -13.89 13.12
C THR A 189 -4.07 -13.53 11.68
N ARG A 190 -4.17 -14.53 10.78
CA ARG A 190 -3.82 -14.44 9.35
C ARG A 190 -5.07 -14.24 8.52
N ILE A 191 -4.91 -13.81 7.26
CA ILE A 191 -6.01 -13.72 6.30
C ILE A 191 -6.71 -15.08 6.10
N SER A 192 -5.98 -16.18 6.12
CA SER A 192 -6.54 -17.53 5.96
C SER A 192 -7.51 -17.93 7.08
N ASN A 193 -7.49 -17.24 8.23
CA ASN A 193 -8.40 -17.50 9.35
C ASN A 193 -9.79 -16.88 9.14
N PHE A 194 -9.93 -15.95 8.18
CA PHE A 194 -11.22 -15.33 7.86
C PHE A 194 -12.02 -16.22 6.91
N LYS A 195 -12.93 -17.00 7.52
CA LYS A 195 -13.89 -17.85 6.80
C LYS A 195 -15.28 -17.62 7.37
N VAL A 196 -16.27 -17.51 6.49
CA VAL A 196 -17.69 -17.46 6.87
C VAL A 196 -18.34 -18.71 6.31
N GLY A 197 -18.50 -19.73 7.17
CA GLY A 197 -18.91 -21.06 6.73
C GLY A 197 -17.88 -21.70 5.79
N THR A 198 -18.28 -22.04 4.59
CA THR A 198 -17.41 -22.57 3.53
C THR A 198 -16.68 -21.49 2.72
N PHE A 199 -17.04 -20.20 2.90
CA PHE A 199 -16.52 -19.08 2.12
C PHE A 199 -15.17 -18.60 2.66
N SER A 200 -14.13 -18.61 1.82
CA SER A 200 -12.84 -18.00 2.10
C SER A 200 -12.90 -16.50 1.84
N LEU A 201 -12.36 -15.69 2.74
CA LEU A 201 -12.25 -14.23 2.62
C LEU A 201 -10.79 -13.79 2.54
N SER A 202 -9.90 -14.71 2.17
CA SER A 202 -8.46 -14.50 2.23
C SER A 202 -7.95 -13.39 1.31
N THR A 203 -8.56 -13.21 0.14
CA THR A 203 -8.24 -12.14 -0.79
C THR A 203 -9.10 -10.91 -0.57
N PHE A 204 -10.33 -11.12 -0.14
CA PHE A 204 -11.29 -10.04 0.06
C PHE A 204 -10.85 -9.06 1.17
N VAL A 205 -10.35 -9.57 2.32
CA VAL A 205 -9.96 -8.72 3.46
C VAL A 205 -8.86 -7.71 3.11
N PRO A 206 -7.69 -8.08 2.57
CA PRO A 206 -6.65 -7.12 2.23
C PRO A 206 -7.09 -6.13 1.13
N VAL A 207 -7.88 -6.60 0.15
CA VAL A 207 -8.45 -5.73 -0.88
C VAL A 207 -9.43 -4.72 -0.28
N LEU A 208 -10.30 -5.15 0.64
CA LEU A 208 -11.25 -4.28 1.33
C LEU A 208 -10.52 -3.19 2.14
N ILE A 209 -9.51 -3.58 2.93
CA ILE A 209 -8.69 -2.62 3.71
C ILE A 209 -8.04 -1.61 2.77
N ALA A 210 -7.45 -2.06 1.67
CA ALA A 210 -6.83 -1.18 0.69
C ALA A 210 -7.84 -0.22 0.04
N VAL A 211 -8.99 -0.72 -0.40
CA VAL A 211 -10.05 0.08 -1.04
C VAL A 211 -10.59 1.15 -0.09
N VAL A 212 -10.90 0.78 1.16
CA VAL A 212 -11.39 1.74 2.17
C VAL A 212 -10.32 2.80 2.46
N SER A 213 -9.08 2.38 2.68
CA SER A 213 -7.97 3.29 3.00
C SER A 213 -7.67 4.25 1.83
N ILE A 214 -7.61 3.73 0.59
CA ILE A 214 -7.42 4.54 -0.61
C ILE A 214 -8.60 5.50 -0.79
N GLY A 215 -9.83 5.05 -0.53
CA GLY A 215 -11.02 5.91 -0.55
C GLY A 215 -10.90 7.10 0.40
N LEU A 216 -10.41 6.88 1.62
CA LEU A 216 -10.16 7.95 2.59
C LEU A 216 -9.07 8.92 2.10
N ILE A 217 -7.99 8.41 1.50
CA ILE A 217 -6.94 9.25 0.89
C ILE A 217 -7.50 10.09 -0.27
N VAL A 218 -8.34 9.50 -1.14
CA VAL A 218 -9.02 10.22 -2.24
C VAL A 218 -9.88 11.34 -1.70
N MET A 219 -10.65 11.10 -0.63
CA MET A 219 -11.46 12.13 0.03
C MET A 219 -10.57 13.26 0.58
N LEU A 220 -9.45 12.94 1.21
CA LEU A 220 -8.50 13.92 1.72
C LEU A 220 -7.87 14.77 0.60
N VAL A 221 -7.42 14.13 -0.49
CA VAL A 221 -6.79 14.83 -1.63
C VAL A 221 -7.77 15.74 -2.37
N ASN A 222 -9.06 15.44 -2.34
CA ASN A 222 -10.12 16.28 -2.91
C ASN A 222 -10.66 17.34 -1.95
N SER A 223 -10.23 17.34 -0.69
CA SER A 223 -10.62 18.32 0.33
C SER A 223 -9.84 19.65 0.21
N THR A 224 -10.11 20.59 1.12
CA THR A 224 -9.33 21.82 1.29
C THR A 224 -7.87 21.54 1.61
N TYR A 225 -7.60 20.52 2.43
CA TYR A 225 -6.23 20.10 2.75
C TYR A 225 -5.47 19.63 1.52
N GLY A 226 -6.11 18.85 0.64
CA GLY A 226 -5.47 18.38 -0.59
C GLY A 226 -5.17 19.51 -1.59
N ARG A 227 -5.99 20.56 -1.61
CA ARG A 227 -5.67 21.78 -2.39
C ARG A 227 -4.46 22.51 -1.82
N ALA A 228 -4.37 22.63 -0.50
CA ALA A 228 -3.20 23.22 0.16
C ALA A 228 -1.93 22.38 -0.09
N PHE A 229 -2.01 21.05 -0.05
CA PHE A 229 -0.88 20.18 -0.37
C PHE A 229 -0.35 20.42 -1.80
N LYS A 230 -1.24 20.51 -2.78
CA LYS A 230 -0.84 20.79 -4.17
C LYS A 230 -0.22 22.17 -4.33
N ALA A 231 -0.78 23.19 -3.66
CA ALA A 231 -0.22 24.54 -3.67
C ALA A 231 1.21 24.56 -3.09
N ILE A 232 1.44 23.86 -1.97
CA ILE A 232 2.77 23.72 -1.35
C ILE A 232 3.74 23.00 -2.30
N ARG A 233 3.30 21.96 -2.99
CA ARG A 233 4.10 21.23 -3.97
C ARG A 233 4.52 22.10 -5.14
N ASP A 234 3.60 22.92 -5.64
CA ASP A 234 3.81 23.72 -6.85
C ASP A 234 4.74 24.90 -6.55
N ASP A 235 4.55 25.64 -5.44
CA ASP A 235 5.45 26.70 -4.94
C ASP A 235 5.19 26.97 -3.45
N GLU A 236 6.17 26.64 -2.60
CA GLU A 236 6.09 26.85 -1.14
C GLU A 236 6.00 28.33 -0.77
N VAL A 237 6.75 29.21 -1.46
CA VAL A 237 6.81 30.65 -1.15
C VAL A 237 5.48 31.31 -1.50
N ALA A 238 4.93 30.98 -2.67
CA ALA A 238 3.64 31.50 -3.09
C ALA A 238 2.50 30.99 -2.17
N ALA A 239 2.56 29.72 -1.75
CA ALA A 239 1.57 29.14 -0.83
C ALA A 239 1.57 29.85 0.53
N GLU A 240 2.76 30.15 1.08
CA GLU A 240 2.93 30.88 2.33
C GLU A 240 2.41 32.32 2.21
N ALA A 241 2.71 33.00 1.10
CA ALA A 241 2.23 34.35 0.81
C ALA A 241 0.69 34.42 0.72
N MET A 242 0.04 33.32 0.33
CA MET A 242 -1.43 33.17 0.30
C MET A 242 -2.03 32.74 1.66
N GLY A 243 -1.20 32.72 2.74
CA GLY A 243 -1.64 32.41 4.09
C GLY A 243 -1.75 30.92 4.43
N ILE A 244 -1.15 30.04 3.64
CA ILE A 244 -1.11 28.60 3.96
C ILE A 244 0.02 28.36 4.96
N ASP A 245 -0.32 27.81 6.13
CA ASP A 245 0.65 27.37 7.15
C ASP A 245 1.38 26.11 6.64
N LEU A 246 2.61 26.30 6.14
CA LEU A 246 3.45 25.22 5.57
C LEU A 246 3.74 24.13 6.58
N ALA A 247 4.14 24.51 7.82
CA ALA A 247 4.55 23.56 8.84
C ALA A 247 3.41 22.62 9.22
N LYS A 248 2.21 23.18 9.44
CA LYS A 248 1.01 22.44 9.77
C LYS A 248 0.58 21.49 8.66
N HIS A 249 0.53 21.96 7.41
CA HIS A 249 0.07 21.13 6.29
C HIS A 249 1.09 20.05 5.92
N LYS A 250 2.39 20.34 5.96
CA LYS A 250 3.46 19.34 5.80
C LYS A 250 3.36 18.26 6.87
N MET A 251 3.16 18.65 8.16
CA MET A 251 3.00 17.70 9.25
C MET A 251 1.75 16.82 9.08
N ILE A 252 0.60 17.38 8.71
CA ILE A 252 -0.63 16.61 8.47
C ILE A 252 -0.40 15.59 7.35
N SER A 253 0.17 16.00 6.22
CA SER A 253 0.48 15.08 5.11
C SER A 253 1.41 13.96 5.53
N PHE A 254 2.46 14.27 6.30
CA PHE A 254 3.45 13.31 6.79
C PHE A 254 2.82 12.28 7.75
N VAL A 255 2.04 12.74 8.73
CA VAL A 255 1.39 11.89 9.73
C VAL A 255 0.32 11.00 9.10
N VAL A 256 -0.54 11.55 8.24
CA VAL A 256 -1.61 10.78 7.58
C VAL A 256 -1.01 9.76 6.61
N SER A 257 0.00 10.13 5.83
CA SER A 257 0.74 9.18 4.97
C SER A 257 1.31 8.03 5.79
N SER A 258 1.91 8.32 6.95
CA SER A 258 2.51 7.31 7.82
C SER A 258 1.47 6.46 8.54
N PHE A 259 0.27 6.99 8.84
CA PHE A 259 -0.87 6.19 9.32
C PHE A 259 -1.22 5.09 8.32
N PHE A 260 -1.41 5.43 7.05
CA PHE A 260 -1.73 4.45 6.01
C PHE A 260 -0.55 3.54 5.66
N ALA A 261 0.69 3.99 5.84
CA ALA A 261 1.86 3.13 5.78
C ALA A 261 1.83 2.06 6.88
N GLY A 262 1.46 2.43 8.13
CA GLY A 262 1.25 1.49 9.23
C GLY A 262 0.14 0.49 8.95
N VAL A 263 -1.00 0.94 8.42
CA VAL A 263 -2.11 0.05 7.99
C VAL A 263 -1.65 -0.91 6.90
N SER A 264 -0.88 -0.43 5.91
CA SER A 264 -0.31 -1.27 4.85
C SER A 264 0.66 -2.30 5.43
N GLY A 265 1.52 -1.91 6.39
CA GLY A 265 2.44 -2.81 7.09
C GLY A 265 1.71 -3.91 7.86
N ALA A 266 0.65 -3.57 8.60
CA ALA A 266 -0.21 -4.53 9.29
C ALA A 266 -0.84 -5.52 8.31
N THR A 267 -1.39 -5.02 7.21
CA THR A 267 -2.01 -5.87 6.17
C THR A 267 -0.96 -6.74 5.48
N MET A 268 0.27 -6.24 5.28
CA MET A 268 1.39 -7.03 4.73
C MET A 268 1.76 -8.18 5.65
N ALA A 269 1.85 -7.93 6.96
CA ALA A 269 2.09 -8.99 7.94
C ALA A 269 1.01 -10.07 7.91
N MET A 270 -0.27 -9.68 7.78
CA MET A 270 -1.39 -10.62 7.62
C MET A 270 -1.24 -11.48 6.37
N VAL A 271 -0.86 -10.89 5.23
CA VAL A 271 -0.67 -11.59 3.94
C VAL A 271 0.51 -12.53 3.99
N LEU A 272 1.66 -12.07 4.49
CA LEU A 272 2.88 -12.88 4.60
C LEU A 272 2.80 -13.89 5.75
N SER A 273 1.87 -13.70 6.70
CA SER A 273 1.76 -14.49 7.94
C SER A 273 3.02 -14.42 8.83
N ILE A 274 3.87 -13.44 8.64
CA ILE A 274 5.13 -13.21 9.32
C ILE A 274 5.35 -11.70 9.48
N ALA A 275 5.74 -11.26 10.68
CA ALA A 275 6.29 -9.93 10.90
C ALA A 275 7.76 -10.06 11.32
N GLN A 276 8.65 -9.58 10.49
CA GLN A 276 10.10 -9.58 10.70
C GLN A 276 10.70 -8.30 10.13
N ALA A 277 11.53 -7.62 10.91
CA ALA A 277 12.11 -6.35 10.53
C ALA A 277 13.00 -6.43 9.27
N ASN A 278 13.58 -7.61 9.00
CA ASN A 278 14.37 -7.85 7.78
C ASN A 278 13.57 -7.77 6.47
N ASN A 279 12.25 -7.91 6.52
CA ASN A 279 11.40 -7.77 5.33
C ASN A 279 11.13 -6.30 4.98
N TYR A 280 11.41 -5.35 5.90
CA TYR A 280 11.14 -3.92 5.75
C TYR A 280 12.43 -3.10 5.65
N LYS A 281 13.38 -3.57 4.83
CA LYS A 281 14.63 -2.85 4.54
C LYS A 281 14.37 -1.65 3.63
N VAL A 282 15.36 -0.80 3.52
CA VAL A 282 15.36 0.38 2.61
C VAL A 282 15.00 -0.02 1.17
N ALA A 283 15.41 -1.22 0.72
CA ALA A 283 15.05 -1.75 -0.59
C ALA A 283 13.53 -1.75 -0.85
N MET A 284 12.72 -2.10 0.17
CA MET A 284 11.26 -2.06 0.06
C MET A 284 10.74 -0.64 -0.16
N THR A 285 11.35 0.39 0.46
CA THR A 285 10.99 1.79 0.19
C THR A 285 11.24 2.16 -1.26
N TYR A 286 12.37 1.73 -1.83
CA TYR A 286 12.68 1.97 -3.23
C TYR A 286 11.72 1.22 -4.17
N GLU A 287 11.33 -0.01 -3.84
CA GLU A 287 10.31 -0.74 -4.60
C GLU A 287 8.97 0.02 -4.63
N ILE A 288 8.52 0.52 -3.47
CA ILE A 288 7.28 1.31 -3.37
C ILE A 288 7.41 2.63 -4.13
N LEU A 289 8.55 3.33 -4.00
CA LEU A 289 8.82 4.55 -4.75
C LEU A 289 8.75 4.30 -6.26
N LEU A 290 9.32 3.19 -6.70
CA LEU A 290 9.31 2.80 -8.10
C LEU A 290 7.89 2.54 -8.61
N MET A 291 7.03 1.89 -7.81
CA MET A 291 5.60 1.72 -8.14
C MET A 291 4.89 3.06 -8.30
N VAL A 292 5.21 4.05 -7.45
CA VAL A 292 4.68 5.41 -7.54
C VAL A 292 5.17 6.12 -8.80
N VAL A 293 6.47 6.04 -9.09
CA VAL A 293 7.07 6.66 -10.30
C VAL A 293 6.52 6.02 -11.57
N LEU A 294 6.45 4.69 -11.61
CA LEU A 294 5.89 3.93 -12.73
C LEU A 294 4.41 4.29 -12.98
N GLY A 295 3.63 4.42 -11.91
CA GLY A 295 2.23 4.82 -11.98
C GLY A 295 2.03 6.27 -12.40
N GLY A 296 2.87 7.15 -11.91
CA GLY A 296 2.82 8.61 -12.07
C GLY A 296 2.74 9.33 -10.73
N ILE A 297 3.73 10.18 -10.46
CA ILE A 297 3.80 10.99 -9.24
C ILE A 297 2.64 11.98 -9.24
N GLY A 298 1.84 11.99 -8.16
CA GLY A 298 0.65 12.85 -8.06
C GLY A 298 -0.64 12.27 -8.66
N SER A 299 -0.63 10.98 -9.08
CA SER A 299 -1.83 10.24 -9.51
C SER A 299 -2.11 9.06 -8.60
N ILE A 300 -3.29 9.02 -7.97
CA ILE A 300 -3.73 7.90 -7.11
C ILE A 300 -4.01 6.67 -7.97
N SER A 301 -4.78 6.83 -9.04
CA SER A 301 -5.10 5.75 -9.97
C SER A 301 -3.84 5.19 -10.64
N GLY A 302 -2.88 6.05 -10.96
CA GLY A 302 -1.57 5.66 -11.46
C GLY A 302 -0.81 4.77 -10.47
N SER A 303 -0.73 5.17 -9.20
CA SER A 303 -0.05 4.39 -8.15
C SER A 303 -0.68 3.00 -7.94
N VAL A 304 -2.02 2.89 -8.00
CA VAL A 304 -2.72 1.61 -7.91
C VAL A 304 -2.38 0.70 -9.10
N ILE A 305 -2.44 1.23 -10.32
CA ILE A 305 -2.13 0.47 -11.53
C ILE A 305 -0.65 0.08 -11.55
N GLY A 306 0.24 1.01 -11.21
CA GLY A 306 1.68 0.79 -11.15
C GLY A 306 2.05 -0.33 -10.17
N SER A 307 1.44 -0.33 -8.98
CA SER A 307 1.66 -1.37 -7.97
C SER A 307 1.14 -2.74 -8.40
N LEU A 308 -0.06 -2.81 -8.98
CA LEU A 308 -0.60 -4.07 -9.51
C LEU A 308 0.24 -4.63 -10.66
N LEU A 309 0.67 -3.79 -11.59
CA LEU A 309 1.56 -4.18 -12.68
C LEU A 309 2.91 -4.67 -12.15
N PHE A 310 3.50 -3.95 -11.19
CA PHE A 310 4.76 -4.33 -10.56
C PHE A 310 4.67 -5.72 -9.92
N VAL A 311 3.66 -5.94 -9.08
CA VAL A 311 3.46 -7.22 -8.40
C VAL A 311 3.13 -8.33 -9.39
N ALA A 312 2.28 -8.09 -10.39
CA ALA A 312 1.96 -9.06 -11.43
C ALA A 312 3.20 -9.47 -12.23
N THR A 313 4.04 -8.51 -12.62
CA THR A 313 5.27 -8.77 -13.34
C THR A 313 6.26 -9.55 -12.47
N SER A 314 6.46 -9.13 -11.23
CA SER A 314 7.41 -9.75 -10.31
C SER A 314 7.00 -11.16 -9.87
N GLU A 315 5.74 -11.34 -9.46
CA GLU A 315 5.28 -12.59 -8.81
C GLU A 315 4.69 -13.60 -9.80
N TRP A 316 4.14 -13.16 -10.90
CA TRP A 316 3.50 -14.07 -11.85
C TRP A 316 4.33 -14.25 -13.12
N TRP A 317 4.62 -13.17 -13.84
CA TRP A 317 5.25 -13.25 -15.14
C TRP A 317 6.70 -13.75 -15.08
N LEU A 318 7.51 -13.18 -14.20
CA LEU A 318 8.93 -13.51 -14.09
C LEU A 318 9.24 -14.69 -13.16
N ARG A 319 8.23 -15.26 -12.50
CA ARG A 319 8.42 -16.41 -11.59
C ARG A 319 8.95 -17.64 -12.32
N GLY A 320 8.59 -17.83 -13.59
CA GLY A 320 9.10 -18.89 -14.44
C GLY A 320 10.61 -18.90 -14.58
N LEU A 321 11.27 -17.73 -14.50
CA LEU A 321 12.74 -17.61 -14.57
C LEU A 321 13.47 -18.28 -13.41
N ASP A 322 12.87 -18.28 -12.21
CA ASP A 322 13.46 -18.95 -11.04
C ASP A 322 13.27 -20.47 -11.08
N SER A 323 12.28 -20.98 -11.84
CA SER A 323 11.98 -22.40 -11.99
C SER A 323 12.68 -23.08 -13.18
N GLY A 324 13.53 -22.35 -13.91
CA GLY A 324 14.26 -22.87 -15.08
C GLY A 324 13.44 -23.00 -16.36
N LYS A 325 12.17 -22.54 -16.36
CA LYS A 325 11.25 -22.60 -17.50
C LYS A 325 10.62 -21.25 -17.75
N PHE A 326 10.96 -20.60 -18.84
CA PHE A 326 10.35 -19.33 -19.21
C PHE A 326 9.89 -19.35 -20.67
N LEU A 327 8.62 -19.05 -20.93
CA LEU A 327 8.01 -19.02 -22.27
C LEU A 327 8.29 -20.27 -23.13
N GLY A 328 8.36 -21.44 -22.48
CA GLY A 328 8.64 -22.70 -23.20
C GLY A 328 10.11 -23.01 -23.44
N ILE A 329 11.03 -22.12 -23.01
CA ILE A 329 12.48 -22.33 -23.09
C ILE A 329 12.97 -22.92 -21.76
N GLU A 330 13.59 -24.10 -21.82
CA GLU A 330 14.23 -24.73 -20.67
C GLU A 330 15.74 -24.44 -20.73
N ALA A 331 16.24 -23.59 -19.84
CA ALA A 331 17.66 -23.27 -19.74
C ALA A 331 18.13 -23.32 -18.27
N PRO A 332 18.25 -24.52 -17.68
CA PRO A 332 18.54 -24.68 -16.26
C PRO A 332 19.94 -24.16 -15.85
N GLY A 333 20.85 -23.95 -16.81
CA GLY A 333 22.18 -23.38 -16.54
C GLY A 333 22.18 -21.85 -16.38
N VAL A 334 21.27 -21.16 -17.05
CA VAL A 334 21.17 -19.69 -17.06
C VAL A 334 20.14 -19.20 -16.05
N PHE A 335 19.00 -19.89 -15.94
CA PHE A 335 17.90 -19.54 -15.04
C PHE A 335 18.18 -20.15 -13.66
N ARG A 336 18.67 -19.31 -12.73
CA ARG A 336 18.93 -19.66 -11.32
C ARG A 336 18.10 -18.79 -10.40
N ASN A 337 17.96 -19.23 -9.14
CA ASN A 337 17.33 -18.45 -8.09
C ASN A 337 17.94 -17.05 -8.02
N GLY A 338 17.09 -16.02 -8.17
CA GLY A 338 17.50 -14.62 -8.18
C GLY A 338 17.70 -14.01 -9.58
N PHE A 339 17.75 -14.80 -10.67
CA PHE A 339 17.86 -14.27 -12.03
C PHE A 339 16.63 -13.39 -12.39
N ARG A 340 15.47 -13.73 -11.83
CA ARG A 340 14.26 -12.91 -11.90
C ARG A 340 14.50 -11.47 -11.48
N LEU A 341 15.27 -11.22 -10.41
CA LEU A 341 15.55 -9.87 -9.91
C LEU A 341 16.39 -9.07 -10.92
N VAL A 342 17.34 -9.71 -11.59
CA VAL A 342 18.17 -9.05 -12.62
C VAL A 342 17.32 -8.64 -13.81
N VAL A 343 16.52 -9.55 -14.35
CA VAL A 343 15.62 -9.26 -15.48
C VAL A 343 14.62 -8.17 -15.09
N PHE A 344 14.08 -8.26 -13.90
CA PHE A 344 13.13 -7.28 -13.39
C PHE A 344 13.77 -5.89 -13.25
N SER A 345 15.00 -5.79 -12.75
CA SER A 345 15.74 -4.52 -12.67
C SER A 345 15.97 -3.89 -14.05
N ILE A 346 16.28 -4.70 -15.06
CA ILE A 346 16.44 -4.24 -16.45
C ILE A 346 15.10 -3.72 -17.00
N VAL A 347 14.02 -4.48 -16.81
CA VAL A 347 12.67 -4.07 -17.26
C VAL A 347 12.27 -2.74 -16.63
N ILE A 348 12.50 -2.58 -15.33
CA ILE A 348 12.22 -1.35 -14.61
C ILE A 348 13.06 -0.19 -15.17
N MET A 349 14.36 -0.38 -15.35
CA MET A 349 15.26 0.64 -15.89
C MET A 349 14.76 1.12 -17.26
N VAL A 350 14.38 0.20 -18.14
CA VAL A 350 13.83 0.51 -19.46
C VAL A 350 12.51 1.30 -19.33
N VAL A 351 11.59 0.85 -18.47
CA VAL A 351 10.30 1.53 -18.28
C VAL A 351 10.50 2.95 -17.74
N VAL A 352 11.36 3.15 -16.76
CA VAL A 352 11.65 4.49 -16.18
C VAL A 352 12.30 5.42 -17.21
N LEU A 353 13.19 4.90 -18.05
CA LEU A 353 13.84 5.69 -19.11
C LEU A 353 12.83 6.17 -20.18
N PHE A 354 11.94 5.29 -20.62
CA PHE A 354 10.97 5.60 -21.68
C PHE A 354 9.73 6.32 -21.16
N PHE A 355 9.26 6.02 -19.95
CA PHE A 355 8.06 6.60 -19.34
C PHE A 355 8.41 7.57 -18.20
N ARG A 356 9.18 8.62 -18.50
CA ARG A 356 9.63 9.63 -17.51
C ARG A 356 8.49 10.27 -16.69
N LYS A 357 7.26 10.35 -17.23
CA LYS A 357 6.08 10.88 -16.53
C LYS A 357 5.21 9.79 -15.89
N GLY A 358 5.65 8.53 -15.92
CA GLY A 358 4.83 7.40 -15.54
C GLY A 358 3.69 7.08 -16.51
N ILE A 359 2.92 6.03 -16.23
CA ILE A 359 1.82 5.55 -17.11
C ILE A 359 0.68 6.56 -17.20
N MET A 360 0.32 7.19 -16.08
CA MET A 360 -0.79 8.16 -16.00
C MET A 360 -0.32 9.63 -15.99
N GLY A 361 0.97 9.89 -15.74
CA GLY A 361 1.47 11.25 -15.50
C GLY A 361 0.76 11.89 -14.29
N ASP A 362 0.41 13.17 -14.40
CA ASP A 362 -0.34 13.91 -13.36
C ASP A 362 -1.86 13.76 -13.49
N ARG A 363 -2.34 12.85 -14.37
CA ARG A 363 -3.77 12.71 -14.68
C ARG A 363 -4.36 11.54 -13.93
N GLU A 364 -5.59 11.71 -13.45
CA GLU A 364 -6.37 10.62 -12.87
C GLU A 364 -7.14 9.84 -13.94
N LEU A 365 -7.42 8.58 -13.69
CA LEU A 365 -8.12 7.67 -14.61
C LEU A 365 -9.43 8.23 -15.18
N PRO A 366 -10.29 8.92 -14.40
CA PRO A 366 -11.48 9.56 -14.95
C PRO A 366 -11.17 10.64 -15.99
N GLN A 367 -10.10 11.40 -15.81
CA GLN A 367 -9.68 12.47 -16.75
C GLN A 367 -9.15 11.88 -18.06
N VAL A 368 -8.42 10.77 -17.98
CA VAL A 368 -7.92 10.04 -19.15
C VAL A 368 -9.08 9.47 -19.96
N ILE A 369 -10.05 8.85 -19.30
CA ILE A 369 -11.24 8.28 -19.94
C ILE A 369 -12.08 9.38 -20.61
N ASP A 370 -12.30 10.52 -19.93
CA ASP A 370 -13.04 11.65 -20.50
C ASP A 370 -12.30 12.26 -21.72
N GLY A 371 -10.97 12.31 -21.67
CA GLY A 371 -10.13 12.73 -22.80
C GLY A 371 -10.28 11.79 -24.02
N TRP A 372 -10.29 10.49 -23.78
CA TRP A 372 -10.49 9.48 -24.82
C TRP A 372 -11.90 9.54 -25.43
N ARG A 373 -12.92 9.71 -24.59
CA ARG A 373 -14.30 9.87 -25.04
C ARG A 373 -14.48 11.11 -25.91
N LYS A 374 -13.86 12.25 -25.56
CA LYS A 374 -13.87 13.46 -26.37
C LYS A 374 -13.21 13.25 -27.73
N LYS A 375 -12.04 12.59 -27.77
CA LYS A 375 -11.33 12.26 -29.03
C LYS A 375 -12.15 11.32 -29.91
N LEU A 376 -12.82 10.31 -29.34
CA LEU A 376 -13.67 9.38 -30.08
C LEU A 376 -14.91 10.08 -30.65
N ARG A 377 -15.53 11.01 -29.92
CA ARG A 377 -16.66 11.82 -30.40
C ARG A 377 -16.25 12.76 -31.53
N ALA A 378 -15.10 13.43 -31.37
CA ALA A 378 -14.58 14.29 -32.44
C ALA A 378 -14.27 13.50 -33.73
N LYS A 379 -13.69 12.29 -33.58
CA LYS A 379 -13.39 11.40 -34.72
C LYS A 379 -14.67 10.87 -35.42
N LYS A 380 -15.75 10.65 -34.65
CA LYS A 380 -17.07 10.25 -35.20
C LYS A 380 -17.74 11.40 -35.89
N ALA A 381 -17.68 12.64 -35.37
CA ALA A 381 -18.23 13.82 -35.99
C ALA A 381 -17.53 14.13 -37.32
N ALA A 382 -16.19 14.14 -37.34
CA ALA A 382 -15.42 14.33 -38.57
C ALA A 382 -15.71 13.26 -39.65
N LYS A 383 -16.01 12.01 -39.23
CA LYS A 383 -16.36 10.94 -40.17
C LYS A 383 -17.78 11.09 -40.75
N GLN A 384 -18.70 11.70 -39.99
CA GLN A 384 -20.06 12.00 -40.46
C GLN A 384 -20.09 13.18 -41.42
N GLU A 385 -19.26 14.20 -41.24
CA GLU A 385 -19.09 15.31 -42.15
C GLU A 385 -18.56 14.85 -43.53
N VAL A 386 -17.56 13.96 -43.55
CA VAL A 386 -16.98 13.38 -44.78
C VAL A 386 -17.96 12.45 -45.53
N THR A 387 -18.98 11.87 -44.85
CA THR A 387 -19.98 11.00 -45.48
C THR A 387 -21.25 11.77 -45.91
N SER A 388 -21.35 13.05 -45.59
CA SER A 388 -22.47 13.92 -45.94
C SER A 388 -22.13 14.88 -47.10
N GLU A 389 -20.88 14.91 -47.55
CA GLU A 389 -20.42 15.47 -48.83
C GLU A 389 -20.40 14.38 -49.94
#